data_c298aa784591c1f62e20dee9bc08f00b
#
_entry.id   c298aa784591c1f62e20dee9bc08f00b
#
_cell.length_a   1.000
_cell.length_b   1.000
_cell.length_c   1.000
_cell.angle_alpha   90.00
_cell.angle_beta   90.00
_cell.angle_gamma   90.00
#
_symmetry.space_group_name_H-M   'P 1'
#
loop_
_entity.id
_entity.type
_entity.pdbx_description
1 polymer ?
#
loop_
_entity_poly.entity_id
_entity_poly.type
_entity_poly.pdbx_seq_one_letter_code
_entity_poly.pdbx_strand_id
1 'polypeptide(L)' 'MYMSMREQVEETIEVIRPALQADGGDIILREVDEATGIVSVTLTGACTTCPASDQTLKAGIERIMRDRIDGVTEVVQVA' A
#
# COMPACT_ATOMS: atom_id res chain seq x y z
N MET A 1 -22.17 8.89 -0.84
CA MET A 1 -21.12 9.61 -0.12
C MET A 1 -19.81 9.52 -0.85
N TYR A 2 -19.13 10.62 -0.98
CA TYR A 2 -17.86 10.65 -1.68
C TYR A 2 -16.69 10.40 -0.70
N MET A 3 -15.87 9.43 -1.02
CA MET A 3 -14.65 9.17 -0.25
C MET A 3 -13.46 9.78 -0.97
N SER A 4 -12.62 10.50 -0.24
CA SER A 4 -11.41 11.03 -0.82
C SER A 4 -10.47 9.88 -1.16
N MET A 5 -9.50 10.13 -2.05
CA MET A 5 -8.51 9.14 -2.41
C MET A 5 -7.78 8.60 -1.18
N ARG A 6 -7.44 9.49 -0.25
CA ARG A 6 -6.78 9.10 0.99
C ARG A 6 -7.64 8.12 1.79
N GLU A 7 -8.93 8.40 1.92
CA GLU A 7 -9.84 7.52 2.64
C GLU A 7 -9.94 6.15 1.97
N GLN A 8 -9.99 6.13 0.64
CA GLN A 8 -10.02 4.89 -0.11
C GLN A 8 -8.73 4.09 0.08
N VAL A 9 -7.59 4.77 0.11
CA VAL A 9 -6.30 4.14 0.35
C VAL A 9 -6.25 3.55 1.76
N GLU A 10 -6.69 4.31 2.75
CA GLU A 10 -6.72 3.83 4.13
C GLU A 10 -7.60 2.59 4.28
N GLU A 11 -8.75 2.59 3.64
CA GLU A 11 -9.65 1.44 3.67
C GLU A 11 -9.01 0.23 3.00
N THR A 12 -8.36 0.43 1.87
CA THR A 12 -7.67 -0.65 1.17
C THR A 12 -6.54 -1.22 2.03
N ILE A 13 -5.79 -0.36 2.71
CA ILE A 13 -4.73 -0.80 3.62
C ILE A 13 -5.30 -1.65 4.74
N GLU A 14 -6.44 -1.28 5.29
CA GLU A 14 -7.08 -2.08 6.34
C GLU A 14 -7.47 -3.47 5.84
N VAL A 15 -7.82 -3.60 4.57
CA VAL A 15 -8.12 -4.89 3.96
C VAL A 15 -6.85 -5.72 3.76
N ILE A 16 -5.75 -5.08 3.40
CA ILE A 16 -4.48 -5.76 3.13
C ILE A 16 -3.72 -6.12 4.40
N ARG A 17 -3.82 -5.28 5.43
CA ARG A 17 -3.05 -5.42 6.66
C ARG A 17 -3.13 -6.80 7.31
N PRO A 18 -4.32 -7.42 7.46
CA PRO A 18 -4.39 -8.74 8.09
C PRO A 18 -3.56 -9.79 7.38
N ALA A 19 -3.52 -9.76 6.05
CA ALA A 19 -2.71 -10.70 5.27
C ALA A 19 -1.22 -10.50 5.53
N LEU A 20 -0.78 -9.24 5.63
CA LEU A 20 0.62 -8.93 5.94
C LEU A 20 0.98 -9.32 7.37
N GLN A 21 0.09 -9.07 8.31
CA GLN A 21 0.32 -9.41 9.71
C GLN A 21 0.41 -10.93 9.91
N ALA A 22 -0.33 -11.68 9.12
CA ALA A 22 -0.26 -13.14 9.17
C ALA A 22 1.13 -13.66 8.78
N ASP A 23 1.84 -12.91 7.93
CA ASP A 23 3.21 -13.23 7.52
C ASP A 23 4.27 -12.56 8.39
N GLY A 24 3.85 -11.90 9.47
CA GLY A 24 4.76 -11.20 10.37
C GLY A 24 5.14 -9.80 9.93
N GLY A 25 4.45 -9.26 8.93
CA GLY A 25 4.69 -7.91 8.44
C GLY A 25 3.57 -6.94 8.80
N ASP A 26 3.72 -5.72 8.36
CA ASP A 26 2.70 -4.68 8.53
C ASP A 26 2.88 -3.62 7.44
N ILE A 27 1.88 -2.78 7.29
CA ILE A 27 1.91 -1.67 6.33
C ILE A 27 1.43 -0.40 7.03
N ILE A 28 2.16 0.69 6.80
CA ILE A 28 1.84 1.99 7.37
C ILE A 28 1.68 2.99 6.23
N LEU A 29 0.55 3.69 6.19
CA LEU A 29 0.34 4.74 5.23
C LEU A 29 1.13 5.97 5.65
N ARG A 30 1.96 6.48 4.75
CA ARG A 30 2.76 7.69 5.01
C ARG A 30 2.16 8.91 4.36
N GLU A 31 1.87 8.82 3.07
CA GLU A 31 1.35 9.97 2.35
C GLU A 31 0.54 9.52 1.13
N VAL A 32 -0.41 10.33 0.75
CA VAL A 32 -1.18 10.13 -0.48
C VAL A 32 -1.13 11.44 -1.26
N ASP A 33 -0.57 11.37 -2.47
CA ASP A 33 -0.54 12.51 -3.37
C ASP A 33 -1.69 12.37 -4.35
N GLU A 34 -2.77 13.07 -4.08
CA GLU A 34 -3.96 12.98 -4.92
C GLU A 34 -3.78 13.65 -6.28
N ALA A 35 -2.84 14.57 -6.39
CA ALA A 35 -2.58 15.24 -7.66
C ALA A 35 -1.90 14.32 -8.67
N THR A 36 -0.95 13.51 -8.22
CA THR A 36 -0.21 12.59 -9.09
C THR A 36 -0.70 11.16 -8.97
N GLY A 37 -1.45 10.84 -7.93
CA GLY A 37 -1.91 9.48 -7.69
C GLY A 37 -0.86 8.57 -7.07
N ILE A 38 0.16 9.15 -6.45
CA ILE A 38 1.24 8.37 -5.81
C ILE A 38 0.90 8.14 -4.35
N VAL A 39 0.96 6.89 -3.93
CA VAL A 39 0.73 6.49 -2.55
C VAL A 39 2.06 6.06 -1.94
N SER A 40 2.43 6.68 -0.83
CA SER A 40 3.67 6.35 -0.12
C SER A 40 3.32 5.52 1.12
N VAL A 41 3.93 4.36 1.24
CA VAL A 41 3.71 3.44 2.34
C VAL A 41 5.04 2.94 2.89
N THR A 42 5.01 2.47 4.14
CA THR A 42 6.16 1.81 4.75
C THR A 42 5.76 0.37 5.06
N LEU A 43 6.55 -0.57 4.54
CA LEU A 43 6.37 -1.99 4.84
C LEU A 43 7.35 -2.37 5.93
N THR A 44 6.86 -3.10 6.94
CA THR A 44 7.67 -3.53 8.07
C THR A 44 7.55 -5.05 8.25
N GLY A 45 8.43 -5.62 9.05
CA GLY A 45 8.37 -7.03 9.41
C GLY A 45 9.39 -7.88 8.68
N ALA A 46 9.19 -9.20 8.72
CA ALA A 46 10.16 -10.15 8.20
C ALA A 46 10.42 -10.01 6.71
N CYS A 47 9.45 -9.52 5.96
CA CYS A 47 9.57 -9.39 4.51
C CYS A 47 10.59 -8.34 4.09
N THR A 48 10.96 -7.43 4.97
CA THR A 48 11.91 -6.37 4.64
C THR A 48 13.35 -6.86 4.51
N THR A 49 13.61 -8.10 4.94
CA THR A 49 14.95 -8.68 4.85
C THR A 49 15.23 -9.35 3.52
N CYS A 50 14.22 -9.53 2.69
CA CYS A 50 14.35 -10.19 1.39
C CYS A 50 13.96 -9.24 0.26
N PRO A 51 14.92 -8.73 -0.52
CA PRO A 51 14.61 -7.76 -1.59
C PRO A 51 13.61 -8.26 -2.63
N ALA A 52 13.67 -9.54 -2.96
CA ALA A 52 12.74 -10.12 -3.93
C ALA A 52 11.31 -10.13 -3.37
N SER A 53 11.15 -10.44 -2.08
CA SER A 53 9.84 -10.42 -1.44
C SER A 53 9.27 -9.02 -1.34
N ASP A 54 10.12 -8.03 -1.08
CA ASP A 54 9.72 -6.63 -1.04
C ASP A 54 9.12 -6.18 -2.36
N GLN A 55 9.79 -6.50 -3.46
CA GLN A 55 9.31 -6.13 -4.79
C GLN A 55 7.98 -6.80 -5.12
N THR A 56 7.84 -8.06 -4.75
CA THR A 56 6.60 -8.81 -4.98
C THR A 56 5.45 -8.22 -4.18
N LEU A 57 5.68 -7.90 -2.91
CA LEU A 57 4.67 -7.27 -2.07
C LEU A 57 4.27 -5.91 -2.60
N LYS A 58 5.24 -5.09 -2.97
CA LYS A 58 4.96 -3.77 -3.52
C LYS A 58 4.12 -3.87 -4.78
N ALA A 59 4.47 -4.77 -5.68
CA ALA A 59 3.72 -4.95 -6.92
C ALA A 59 2.29 -5.41 -6.66
N GLY A 60 2.12 -6.32 -5.71
CA GLY A 60 0.79 -6.81 -5.32
C GLY A 60 -0.06 -5.72 -4.70
N ILE A 61 0.52 -4.93 -3.82
CA ILE A 61 -0.18 -3.82 -3.16
C ILE A 61 -0.56 -2.76 -4.18
N GLU A 62 0.37 -2.39 -5.06
CA GLU A 62 0.12 -1.41 -6.11
C GLU A 62 -1.03 -1.86 -7.01
N ARG A 63 -1.02 -3.12 -7.41
CA ARG A 63 -2.06 -3.67 -8.26
C ARG A 63 -3.43 -3.59 -7.60
N ILE A 64 -3.51 -3.97 -6.33
CA ILE A 64 -4.76 -3.93 -5.58
C ILE A 64 -5.25 -2.50 -5.46
N MET A 65 -4.37 -1.57 -5.14
CA MET A 65 -4.76 -0.17 -5.00
C MET A 65 -5.20 0.45 -6.31
N ARG A 66 -4.51 0.14 -7.40
CA ARG A 66 -4.90 0.65 -8.72
C ARG A 66 -6.23 0.08 -9.17
N ASP A 67 -6.50 -1.17 -8.81
CA ASP A 67 -7.74 -1.84 -9.17
C ASP A 67 -8.93 -1.28 -8.39
N ARG A 68 -8.72 -0.96 -7.13
CA ARG A 68 -9.79 -0.46 -6.25
C ARG A 68 -9.97 1.05 -6.32
N ILE A 69 -8.91 1.77 -6.63
CA ILE A 69 -8.90 3.24 -6.58
C ILE A 69 -8.45 3.79 -7.92
N ASP A 70 -9.36 4.42 -8.63
CA ASP A 70 -9.08 4.92 -9.98
C ASP A 70 -7.98 5.98 -10.02
N GLY A 71 -7.82 6.75 -8.94
CA GLY A 71 -6.86 7.84 -8.90
C GLY A 71 -5.42 7.41 -8.66
N VAL A 72 -5.20 6.16 -8.21
CA VAL A 72 -3.86 5.69 -7.89
C VAL A 72 -3.12 5.30 -9.16
N THR A 73 -1.93 5.88 -9.36
CA THR A 73 -1.07 5.57 -10.49
C THR A 73 0.14 4.74 -10.08
N GLU A 74 0.63 4.94 -8.85
CA GLU A 74 1.80 4.24 -8.36
C GLU A 74 1.78 4.14 -6.85
N VAL A 75 2.38 3.09 -6.33
CA VAL A 75 2.61 2.93 -4.89
C VAL A 75 4.12 2.84 -4.69
N VAL A 76 4.64 3.66 -3.79
CA VAL A 76 6.07 3.68 -3.49
C VAL A 76 6.30 3.31 -2.03
N GLN A 77 7.41 2.67 -1.78
CA GLN A 77 7.81 2.34 -0.42
C GLN A 77 8.79 3.38 0.09
N VAL A 78 8.52 3.92 1.27
CA VAL A 78 9.40 4.88 1.93
C VAL A 78 9.82 4.32 3.29
N ALA A 79 10.97 4.75 3.73
CA ALA A 79 11.51 4.26 5.01
C ALA A 79 10.82 4.91 6.21
#